data_9005a46d03f046200ffba5d2e932304d
#
_entry.id   9005a46d03f046200ffba5d2e932304d
#
_cell.length_a   1.000
_cell.length_b   1.000
_cell.length_c   1.000
_cell.angle_alpha   90.00
_cell.angle_beta   90.00
_cell.angle_gamma   90.00
#
_symmetry.space_group_name_H-M   'P 1'
#
loop_
_entity.id
_entity.type
_entity.pdbx_description
1 polymer ?
#
loop_
_entity_poly.entity_id
_entity_poly.type
_entity_poly.pdbx_seq_one_letter_code
_entity_poly.pdbx_strand_id
1 'polypeptide(L)'
;MNDIQVMNKAADNIRILAASMVEKANSGHPGGAMGGADFVNVLFSEFLIYDPKNPKWEGRDRFFLDPGHMSPMLYSVLALSGKFTLDELQQFRQWGSVTPGHPEVDVMRGIENTSGPLGQGHTYAVGAAIAAKFLKARLGEEVMNQTIYAYISDGGIQEEISQGAGRIAGTLGLDNLIMFYDANNVQLSTKVEDVDAENVAMKYEAWGWKVIQINGNDVNEIRKALKEAKAEISKPTLIIGNTVMGKGAVGADNSCYENKVSTHGQPLS
;
A
#
# COMPACT_ATOMS: atom_id res chain seq x y z
N MET A 1 -4.65 20.34 3.88
CA MET A 1 -4.40 19.56 2.65
C MET A 1 -3.43 20.30 1.78
N ASN A 2 -2.47 19.58 1.23
CA ASN A 2 -1.44 20.17 0.37
C ASN A 2 -2.00 20.57 -1.01
N ASP A 3 -1.28 21.45 -1.70
CA ASP A 3 -1.59 21.81 -3.09
C ASP A 3 -1.48 20.59 -4.03
N ILE A 4 -2.40 20.48 -5.02
CA ILE A 4 -2.45 19.33 -5.93
C ILE A 4 -1.17 19.21 -6.77
N GLN A 5 -0.58 20.32 -7.20
CA GLN A 5 0.65 20.27 -7.98
C GLN A 5 1.81 19.73 -7.14
N VAL A 6 1.88 20.09 -5.86
CA VAL A 6 2.85 19.55 -4.91
C VAL A 6 2.62 18.05 -4.71
N MET A 7 1.37 17.62 -4.56
CA MET A 7 1.02 16.21 -4.40
C MET A 7 1.41 15.37 -5.63
N ASN A 8 1.08 15.85 -6.82
CA ASN A 8 1.46 15.17 -8.06
C ASN A 8 2.99 15.07 -8.20
N LYS A 9 3.71 16.18 -7.92
CA LYS A 9 5.18 16.18 -7.95
C LYS A 9 5.79 15.19 -6.94
N ALA A 10 5.22 15.09 -5.74
CA ALA A 10 5.69 14.13 -4.75
C ALA A 10 5.44 12.68 -5.19
N ALA A 11 4.27 12.37 -5.76
CA ALA A 11 3.99 11.06 -6.34
C ALA A 11 4.93 10.73 -7.51
N ASP A 12 5.24 11.69 -8.37
CA ASP A 12 6.21 11.50 -9.46
C ASP A 12 7.62 11.22 -8.92
N ASN A 13 8.04 11.87 -7.82
CA ASN A 13 9.31 11.53 -7.18
C ASN A 13 9.30 10.08 -6.64
N ILE A 14 8.20 9.61 -6.04
CA ILE A 14 8.07 8.21 -5.62
C ILE A 14 8.24 7.27 -6.82
N ARG A 15 7.58 7.56 -7.96
CA ARG A 15 7.71 6.78 -9.20
C ARG A 15 9.14 6.72 -9.71
N ILE A 16 9.81 7.88 -9.79
CA ILE A 16 11.19 7.98 -10.28
C ILE A 16 12.13 7.21 -9.36
N LEU A 17 12.03 7.37 -8.05
CA LEU A 17 12.85 6.64 -7.09
C LEU A 17 12.62 5.13 -7.18
N ALA A 18 11.36 4.70 -7.27
CA ALA A 18 11.02 3.28 -7.39
C ALA A 18 11.60 2.65 -8.68
N ALA A 19 11.40 3.30 -9.82
CA ALA A 19 11.95 2.85 -11.09
C ALA A 19 13.50 2.83 -11.05
N SER A 20 14.14 3.88 -10.54
CA SER A 20 15.60 3.99 -10.46
C SER A 20 16.22 2.91 -9.57
N MET A 21 15.59 2.54 -8.45
CA MET A 21 16.03 1.41 -7.62
C MET A 21 16.03 0.10 -8.39
N VAL A 22 14.94 -0.17 -9.11
CA VAL A 22 14.79 -1.41 -9.90
C VAL A 22 15.79 -1.45 -11.05
N GLU A 23 15.94 -0.34 -11.78
CA GLU A 23 16.90 -0.23 -12.87
C GLU A 23 18.34 -0.45 -12.39
N LYS A 24 18.73 0.23 -11.32
CA LYS A 24 20.09 0.07 -10.77
C LYS A 24 20.38 -1.35 -10.30
N ALA A 25 19.41 -2.00 -9.68
CA ALA A 25 19.53 -3.39 -9.23
C ALA A 25 19.41 -4.40 -10.38
N ASN A 26 18.99 -3.97 -11.56
CA ASN A 26 18.60 -4.83 -12.68
C ASN A 26 17.66 -5.97 -12.24
N SER A 27 16.80 -5.69 -11.28
CA SER A 27 15.91 -6.67 -10.64
C SER A 27 14.86 -5.98 -9.78
N GLY A 28 13.62 -6.36 -9.88
CA GLY A 28 12.53 -5.84 -9.04
C GLY A 28 11.23 -5.64 -9.79
N HIS A 29 10.28 -4.97 -9.14
CA HIS A 29 8.93 -4.80 -9.63
C HIS A 29 8.58 -3.29 -9.67
N PRO A 30 8.81 -2.61 -10.81
CA PRO A 30 8.57 -1.18 -10.89
C PRO A 30 7.07 -0.84 -11.06
N GLY A 31 6.32 -1.69 -11.75
CA GLY A 31 4.99 -1.34 -12.25
C GLY A 31 3.98 -1.00 -11.17
N GLY A 32 3.73 -1.90 -10.23
CA GLY A 32 2.83 -1.65 -9.10
C GLY A 32 3.36 -0.53 -8.20
N ALA A 33 4.69 -0.47 -7.98
CA ALA A 33 5.32 0.58 -7.18
C ALA A 33 5.07 1.99 -7.77
N MET A 34 5.06 2.12 -9.09
CA MET A 34 4.72 3.37 -9.76
C MET A 34 3.21 3.65 -9.75
N GLY A 35 2.37 2.61 -9.92
CA GLY A 35 0.92 2.72 -9.91
C GLY A 35 0.36 3.21 -8.58
N GLY A 36 0.88 2.68 -7.46
CA GLY A 36 0.43 3.00 -6.11
C GLY A 36 0.96 4.32 -5.53
N ALA A 37 1.85 5.02 -6.24
CA ALA A 37 2.53 6.21 -5.73
C ALA A 37 1.58 7.33 -5.27
N ASP A 38 0.48 7.56 -5.98
CA ASP A 38 -0.50 8.61 -5.61
C ASP A 38 -1.16 8.28 -4.26
N PHE A 39 -1.60 7.04 -4.09
CA PHE A 39 -2.26 6.63 -2.84
C PHE A 39 -1.33 6.74 -1.63
N VAL A 40 -0.13 6.15 -1.69
CA VAL A 40 0.78 6.20 -0.54
C VAL A 40 1.25 7.61 -0.25
N ASN A 41 1.43 8.46 -1.27
CA ASN A 41 1.74 9.86 -1.07
C ASN A 41 0.65 10.59 -0.28
N VAL A 42 -0.63 10.45 -0.69
CA VAL A 42 -1.75 11.07 0.02
C VAL A 42 -1.88 10.52 1.44
N LEU A 43 -1.76 9.20 1.60
CA LEU A 43 -1.86 8.56 2.91
C LEU A 43 -0.79 9.09 3.88
N PHE A 44 0.49 9.02 3.50
CA PHE A 44 1.61 9.38 4.37
C PHE A 44 1.72 10.89 4.65
N SER A 45 1.31 11.73 3.71
CA SER A 45 1.43 13.19 3.86
C SER A 45 0.22 13.88 4.48
N GLU A 46 -0.97 13.24 4.50
CA GLU A 46 -2.20 13.91 4.92
C GLU A 46 -3.09 13.13 5.90
N PHE A 47 -2.95 11.81 6.01
CA PHE A 47 -3.89 10.98 6.78
C PHE A 47 -3.23 10.12 7.84
N LEU A 48 -2.07 9.52 7.56
CA LEU A 48 -1.37 8.64 8.50
C LEU A 48 -0.83 9.46 9.69
N ILE A 49 -1.25 9.11 10.89
CA ILE A 49 -0.79 9.78 12.11
C ILE A 49 0.44 9.04 12.66
N TYR A 50 1.59 9.67 12.58
CA TYR A 50 2.85 9.15 13.09
C TYR A 50 3.80 10.28 13.50
N ASP A 51 4.79 9.96 14.34
CA ASP A 51 5.85 10.88 14.71
C ASP A 51 7.19 10.40 14.13
N PRO A 52 7.76 11.09 13.14
CA PRO A 52 9.05 10.72 12.57
C PRO A 52 10.21 10.72 13.57
N LYS A 53 10.11 11.50 14.66
CA LYS A 53 11.12 11.59 15.72
C LYS A 53 10.93 10.53 16.80
N ASN A 54 9.70 10.00 16.95
CA ASN A 54 9.38 8.93 17.87
C ASN A 54 8.64 7.78 17.16
N PRO A 55 9.33 7.03 16.29
CA PRO A 55 8.71 5.98 15.46
C PRO A 55 8.14 4.81 16.27
N LYS A 56 8.51 4.69 17.56
CA LYS A 56 7.95 3.69 18.48
C LYS A 56 6.76 4.18 19.29
N TRP A 57 6.28 5.41 19.05
CA TRP A 57 5.08 5.88 19.72
C TRP A 57 3.92 4.90 19.51
N GLU A 58 3.40 4.34 20.60
CA GLU A 58 2.39 3.28 20.53
C GLU A 58 1.04 3.75 19.99
N GLY A 59 0.69 5.03 20.14
CA GLY A 59 -0.55 5.62 19.62
C GLY A 59 -0.54 5.95 18.11
N ARG A 60 0.57 5.67 17.40
CA ARG A 60 0.65 5.94 15.96
C ARG A 60 -0.29 5.04 15.15
N ASP A 61 -0.78 5.52 14.02
CA ASP A 61 -1.37 4.68 12.99
C ASP A 61 -0.32 3.70 12.43
N ARG A 62 -0.78 2.57 11.89
CA ARG A 62 0.10 1.55 11.32
C ARG A 62 -0.25 1.28 9.86
N PHE A 63 0.79 1.15 9.05
CA PHE A 63 0.66 0.81 7.62
C PHE A 63 1.32 -0.53 7.32
N PHE A 64 0.54 -1.46 6.77
CA PHE A 64 0.98 -2.80 6.39
C PHE A 64 1.01 -2.92 4.87
N LEU A 65 2.17 -3.25 4.32
CA LEU A 65 2.33 -3.54 2.90
C LEU A 65 2.22 -5.05 2.69
N ASP A 66 1.15 -5.51 2.02
CA ASP A 66 1.00 -6.92 1.65
C ASP A 66 1.90 -7.31 0.46
N PRO A 67 1.86 -6.61 -0.70
CA PRO A 67 2.70 -6.95 -1.83
C PRO A 67 4.15 -6.52 -1.60
N GLY A 68 4.91 -7.36 -0.88
CA GLY A 68 6.30 -7.05 -0.52
C GLY A 68 7.20 -6.73 -1.71
N HIS A 69 6.89 -7.25 -2.90
CA HIS A 69 7.57 -6.91 -4.14
C HIS A 69 7.41 -5.42 -4.54
N MET A 70 6.40 -4.72 -4.01
CA MET A 70 6.23 -3.27 -4.17
C MET A 70 7.05 -2.46 -3.15
N SER A 71 8.04 -3.07 -2.50
CA SER A 71 8.98 -2.41 -1.58
C SER A 71 9.59 -1.11 -2.11
N PRO A 72 9.90 -0.94 -3.42
CA PRO A 72 10.40 0.33 -3.95
C PRO A 72 9.46 1.51 -3.71
N MET A 73 8.14 1.29 -3.74
CA MET A 73 7.14 2.32 -3.38
C MET A 73 7.26 2.72 -1.91
N LEU A 74 7.31 1.71 -1.02
CA LEU A 74 7.41 1.94 0.42
C LEU A 74 8.71 2.66 0.78
N TYR A 75 9.86 2.19 0.28
CA TYR A 75 11.14 2.85 0.54
C TYR A 75 11.18 4.27 -0.01
N SER A 76 10.56 4.54 -1.15
CA SER A 76 10.50 5.88 -1.74
C SER A 76 9.70 6.85 -0.88
N VAL A 77 8.49 6.48 -0.42
CA VAL A 77 7.68 7.37 0.44
C VAL A 77 8.33 7.55 1.80
N LEU A 78 8.98 6.52 2.35
CA LEU A 78 9.73 6.61 3.59
C LEU A 78 10.99 7.48 3.45
N ALA A 79 11.66 7.46 2.28
CA ALA A 79 12.77 8.37 2.00
C ALA A 79 12.31 9.84 1.95
N LEU A 80 11.17 10.12 1.31
CA LEU A 80 10.56 11.45 1.34
C LEU A 80 10.17 11.89 2.76
N SER A 81 9.90 10.93 3.64
CA SER A 81 9.65 11.16 5.08
C SER A 81 10.92 11.22 5.93
N GLY A 82 12.12 11.18 5.31
CA GLY A 82 13.41 11.27 5.98
C GLY A 82 13.88 9.99 6.69
N LYS A 83 13.31 8.82 6.35
CA LYS A 83 13.64 7.53 6.96
C LYS A 83 14.72 6.74 6.21
N PHE A 84 14.93 7.05 4.96
CA PHE A 84 15.99 6.50 4.12
C PHE A 84 16.74 7.61 3.40
N THR A 85 18.03 7.42 3.20
CA THR A 85 18.85 8.26 2.34
C THR A 85 18.82 7.78 0.90
N LEU A 86 19.20 8.66 -0.05
CA LEU A 86 19.31 8.25 -1.45
C LEU A 86 20.36 7.16 -1.65
N ASP A 87 21.46 7.20 -0.88
CA ASP A 87 22.52 6.19 -0.95
C ASP A 87 22.00 4.82 -0.50
N GLU A 88 21.16 4.76 0.55
CA GLU A 88 20.53 3.52 0.97
C GLU A 88 19.55 2.98 -0.09
N LEU A 89 18.78 3.85 -0.75
CA LEU A 89 17.91 3.44 -1.86
C LEU A 89 18.71 2.86 -3.03
N GLN A 90 19.89 3.41 -3.31
CA GLN A 90 20.78 2.90 -4.35
C GLN A 90 21.35 1.50 -4.05
N GLN A 91 21.25 1.03 -2.82
CA GLN A 91 21.64 -0.33 -2.41
C GLN A 91 20.45 -1.33 -2.44
N PHE A 92 19.36 -0.96 -3.09
CA PHE A 92 18.20 -1.85 -3.25
C PHE A 92 18.59 -3.22 -3.76
N ARG A 93 18.16 -4.28 -3.07
CA ARG A 93 18.46 -5.70 -3.35
C ARG A 93 19.96 -6.08 -3.28
N GLN A 94 20.83 -5.22 -2.75
CA GLN A 94 22.22 -5.60 -2.54
C GLN A 94 22.36 -6.34 -1.21
N TRP A 95 23.33 -7.27 -1.17
CA TRP A 95 23.59 -8.06 0.05
C TRP A 95 23.93 -7.15 1.24
N GLY A 96 23.26 -7.38 2.37
CA GLY A 96 23.45 -6.60 3.59
C GLY A 96 22.87 -5.18 3.57
N SER A 97 22.13 -4.80 2.50
CA SER A 97 21.46 -3.50 2.47
C SER A 97 20.24 -3.44 3.39
N VAL A 98 19.86 -2.22 3.79
CA VAL A 98 18.64 -1.95 4.55
C VAL A 98 17.40 -1.82 3.66
N THR A 99 17.55 -2.04 2.34
CA THR A 99 16.49 -2.00 1.34
C THR A 99 16.41 -3.33 0.57
N PRO A 100 16.11 -4.46 1.27
CA PRO A 100 15.94 -5.75 0.59
C PRO A 100 14.77 -5.72 -0.39
N GLY A 101 14.72 -6.70 -1.29
CA GLY A 101 13.69 -6.79 -2.33
C GLY A 101 12.25 -6.92 -1.81
N HIS A 102 12.11 -7.50 -0.63
CA HIS A 102 10.87 -7.54 0.15
C HIS A 102 11.19 -6.94 1.52
N PRO A 103 10.36 -6.04 2.06
CA PRO A 103 10.73 -5.35 3.31
C PRO A 103 10.73 -6.31 4.49
N GLU A 104 11.65 -6.09 5.40
CA GLU A 104 11.66 -6.69 6.72
C GLU A 104 11.21 -5.66 7.75
N VAL A 105 10.58 -6.13 8.83
CA VAL A 105 10.10 -5.25 9.89
C VAL A 105 11.23 -4.38 10.44
N ASP A 106 11.06 -3.07 10.35
CA ASP A 106 11.93 -2.05 10.93
C ASP A 106 11.10 -0.84 11.35
N VAL A 107 10.57 -0.92 12.55
CA VAL A 107 9.72 0.14 13.12
C VAL A 107 10.46 1.49 13.21
N MET A 108 11.79 1.47 13.37
CA MET A 108 12.58 2.71 13.40
C MET A 108 12.57 3.45 12.08
N ARG A 109 12.42 2.72 10.98
CA ARG A 109 12.30 3.26 9.63
C ARG A 109 10.85 3.37 9.15
N GLY A 110 9.86 2.92 9.97
CA GLY A 110 8.42 2.99 9.62
C GLY A 110 7.90 1.78 8.85
N ILE A 111 8.61 0.65 8.92
CA ILE A 111 8.17 -0.63 8.31
C ILE A 111 7.57 -1.52 9.39
N GLU A 112 6.26 -1.74 9.33
CA GLU A 112 5.48 -2.42 10.36
C GLU A 112 5.48 -3.96 10.23
N ASN A 113 5.78 -4.50 9.05
CA ASN A 113 5.78 -5.94 8.82
C ASN A 113 6.87 -6.42 7.87
N THR A 114 7.37 -7.61 8.12
CA THR A 114 8.09 -8.39 7.11
C THR A 114 7.07 -8.89 6.10
N SER A 115 7.31 -8.65 4.83
CA SER A 115 6.42 -8.99 3.73
C SER A 115 7.14 -9.85 2.69
N GLY A 116 6.40 -10.61 1.90
CA GLY A 116 6.90 -11.48 0.86
C GLY A 116 5.79 -12.37 0.36
N PRO A 117 5.35 -13.38 1.13
CA PRO A 117 4.18 -14.16 0.77
C PRO A 117 2.93 -13.27 0.75
N LEU A 118 2.22 -13.24 -0.37
CA LEU A 118 1.00 -12.49 -0.55
C LEU A 118 -0.10 -12.95 0.43
N GLY A 119 -0.96 -12.03 0.84
CA GLY A 119 -2.03 -12.26 1.82
C GLY A 119 -1.60 -12.12 3.28
N GLN A 120 -0.31 -12.28 3.61
CA GLN A 120 0.16 -12.15 4.99
C GLN A 120 0.05 -10.73 5.53
N GLY A 121 0.34 -9.71 4.71
CA GLY A 121 0.19 -8.31 5.12
C GLY A 121 -1.25 -7.97 5.48
N HIS A 122 -2.23 -8.52 4.75
CA HIS A 122 -3.64 -8.42 5.08
C HIS A 122 -3.95 -9.04 6.45
N THR A 123 -3.45 -10.25 6.72
CA THR A 123 -3.63 -10.92 8.01
C THR A 123 -2.98 -10.16 9.17
N TYR A 124 -1.79 -9.61 8.98
CA TYR A 124 -1.14 -8.76 9.99
C TYR A 124 -1.98 -7.51 10.30
N ALA A 125 -2.52 -6.85 9.27
CA ALA A 125 -3.38 -5.68 9.46
C ALA A 125 -4.65 -6.01 10.25
N VAL A 126 -5.31 -7.13 9.94
CA VAL A 126 -6.49 -7.59 10.69
C VAL A 126 -6.14 -7.90 12.14
N GLY A 127 -5.03 -8.61 12.40
CA GLY A 127 -4.54 -8.87 13.75
C GLY A 127 -4.22 -7.60 14.53
N ALA A 128 -3.58 -6.63 13.88
CA ALA A 128 -3.27 -5.32 14.47
C ALA A 128 -4.54 -4.53 14.79
N ALA A 129 -5.56 -4.57 13.91
CA ALA A 129 -6.83 -3.90 14.14
C ALA A 129 -7.59 -4.48 15.35
N ILE A 130 -7.59 -5.81 15.49
CA ILE A 130 -8.14 -6.49 16.67
C ILE A 130 -7.40 -6.05 17.94
N ALA A 131 -6.06 -6.07 17.91
CA ALA A 131 -5.22 -5.67 19.04
C ALA A 131 -5.45 -4.20 19.42
N ALA A 132 -5.53 -3.29 18.44
CA ALA A 132 -5.79 -1.87 18.68
C ALA A 132 -7.16 -1.64 19.33
N LYS A 133 -8.24 -2.31 18.89
CA LYS A 133 -9.55 -2.25 19.54
C LYS A 133 -9.54 -2.80 20.95
N PHE A 134 -8.83 -3.92 21.18
CA PHE A 134 -8.65 -4.48 22.52
C PHE A 134 -7.94 -3.50 23.46
N LEU A 135 -6.85 -2.90 22.99
CA LEU A 135 -6.08 -1.93 23.78
C LEU A 135 -6.88 -0.65 24.03
N LYS A 136 -7.61 -0.14 23.03
CA LYS A 136 -8.53 1.00 23.18
C LYS A 136 -9.56 0.75 24.29
N ALA A 137 -10.17 -0.44 24.30
CA ALA A 137 -11.15 -0.83 25.31
C ALA A 137 -10.54 -0.95 26.74
N ARG A 138 -9.24 -1.24 26.85
CA ARG A 138 -8.54 -1.40 28.12
C ARG A 138 -7.91 -0.12 28.66
N LEU A 139 -7.38 0.72 27.77
CA LEU A 139 -6.56 1.87 28.14
C LEU A 139 -7.25 3.22 27.89
N GLY A 140 -8.38 3.23 27.21
CA GLY A 140 -9.11 4.44 26.83
C GLY A 140 -8.72 4.97 25.45
N GLU A 141 -9.65 5.70 24.85
CA GLU A 141 -9.50 6.26 23.50
C GLU A 141 -8.42 7.36 23.43
N GLU A 142 -8.22 8.08 24.49
CA GLU A 142 -7.18 9.12 24.59
C GLU A 142 -5.76 8.55 24.53
N VAL A 143 -5.59 7.26 24.85
CA VAL A 143 -4.29 6.56 24.81
C VAL A 143 -4.13 5.77 23.52
N MET A 144 -5.20 5.09 23.10
CA MET A 144 -5.18 4.16 21.96
C MET A 144 -6.36 4.39 21.01
N ASN A 145 -6.11 5.12 19.94
CA ASN A 145 -7.11 5.39 18.89
C ASN A 145 -6.49 5.26 17.49
N GLN A 146 -5.85 4.13 17.27
CA GLN A 146 -5.08 3.86 16.05
C GLN A 146 -6.00 3.48 14.90
N THR A 147 -5.73 4.03 13.72
CA THR A 147 -6.22 3.49 12.44
C THR A 147 -5.15 2.55 11.87
N ILE A 148 -5.58 1.40 11.41
CA ILE A 148 -4.74 0.42 10.75
C ILE A 148 -5.01 0.50 9.25
N TYR A 149 -3.94 0.71 8.49
CA TYR A 149 -3.98 0.77 7.03
C TYR A 149 -3.30 -0.45 6.44
N ALA A 150 -3.87 -1.01 5.38
CA ALA A 150 -3.25 -2.07 4.60
C ALA A 150 -3.29 -1.71 3.12
N TYR A 151 -2.25 -2.10 2.39
CA TYR A 151 -2.19 -2.03 0.94
C TYR A 151 -2.09 -3.44 0.40
N ILE A 152 -3.01 -3.83 -0.47
CA ILE A 152 -3.07 -5.16 -1.08
C ILE A 152 -3.14 -5.06 -2.60
N SER A 153 -2.57 -6.04 -3.30
CA SER A 153 -2.54 -6.14 -4.77
C SER A 153 -3.53 -7.16 -5.30
N ASP A 154 -3.66 -7.23 -6.63
CA ASP A 154 -4.49 -8.23 -7.32
C ASP A 154 -4.15 -9.67 -6.87
N GLY A 155 -2.87 -10.04 -6.83
CA GLY A 155 -2.47 -11.37 -6.34
C GLY A 155 -2.75 -11.56 -4.85
N GLY A 156 -2.54 -10.53 -4.03
CA GLY A 156 -2.77 -10.60 -2.60
C GLY A 156 -4.23 -10.82 -2.23
N ILE A 157 -5.17 -10.19 -2.95
CA ILE A 157 -6.60 -10.32 -2.65
C ILE A 157 -7.18 -11.68 -3.05
N GLN A 158 -6.52 -12.39 -3.97
CA GLN A 158 -6.90 -13.73 -4.40
C GLN A 158 -6.47 -14.82 -3.40
N GLU A 159 -5.50 -14.54 -2.52
CA GLU A 159 -5.00 -15.51 -1.56
C GLU A 159 -6.07 -15.94 -0.55
N GLU A 160 -6.21 -17.24 -0.29
CA GLU A 160 -7.19 -17.80 0.66
C GLU A 160 -7.03 -17.22 2.07
N ILE A 161 -5.80 -16.94 2.50
CA ILE A 161 -5.53 -16.34 3.80
C ILE A 161 -6.08 -14.90 3.88
N SER A 162 -6.02 -14.13 2.79
CA SER A 162 -6.62 -12.80 2.68
C SER A 162 -8.14 -12.87 2.82
N GLN A 163 -8.76 -13.84 2.16
CA GLN A 163 -10.21 -14.05 2.21
C GLN A 163 -10.67 -14.45 3.61
N GLY A 164 -9.91 -15.32 4.27
CA GLY A 164 -10.16 -15.69 5.68
C GLY A 164 -10.09 -14.47 6.60
N ALA A 165 -9.04 -13.66 6.47
CA ALA A 165 -8.85 -12.43 7.23
C ALA A 165 -9.95 -11.41 6.96
N GLY A 166 -10.35 -11.23 5.68
CA GLY A 166 -11.43 -10.33 5.28
C GLY A 166 -12.76 -10.68 5.93
N ARG A 167 -13.13 -11.96 5.94
CA ARG A 167 -14.35 -12.44 6.63
C ARG A 167 -14.30 -12.17 8.13
N ILE A 168 -13.18 -12.42 8.78
CA ILE A 168 -13.01 -12.16 10.22
C ILE A 168 -13.18 -10.66 10.50
N ALA A 169 -12.53 -9.80 9.71
CA ALA A 169 -12.61 -8.35 9.89
C ALA A 169 -14.03 -7.82 9.77
N GLY A 170 -14.79 -8.27 8.76
CA GLY A 170 -16.20 -7.92 8.57
C GLY A 170 -17.08 -8.42 9.73
N THR A 171 -16.91 -9.69 10.14
CA THR A 171 -17.66 -10.27 11.26
C THR A 171 -17.44 -9.53 12.57
N LEU A 172 -16.21 -9.07 12.84
CA LEU A 172 -15.84 -8.33 14.04
C LEU A 172 -16.15 -6.82 13.95
N GLY A 173 -16.58 -6.31 12.78
CA GLY A 173 -16.84 -4.90 12.57
C GLY A 173 -15.61 -4.04 12.89
N LEU A 174 -14.46 -4.35 12.30
CA LEU A 174 -13.19 -3.63 12.58
C LEU A 174 -13.18 -2.27 11.90
N ASP A 175 -13.93 -1.31 12.43
CA ASP A 175 -14.07 0.06 11.92
C ASP A 175 -12.75 0.86 11.91
N ASN A 176 -11.75 0.40 12.63
CA ASN A 176 -10.40 0.95 12.65
C ASN A 176 -9.47 0.37 11.58
N LEU A 177 -9.98 -0.45 10.64
CA LEU A 177 -9.24 -1.04 9.53
C LEU A 177 -9.67 -0.41 8.20
N ILE A 178 -8.72 0.20 7.49
CA ILE A 178 -8.88 0.74 6.14
C ILE A 178 -7.90 0.02 5.22
N MET A 179 -8.40 -0.68 4.23
CA MET A 179 -7.59 -1.39 3.25
C MET A 179 -7.73 -0.75 1.87
N PHE A 180 -6.61 -0.51 1.21
CA PHE A 180 -6.55 -0.10 -0.19
C PHE A 180 -6.21 -1.32 -1.05
N TYR A 181 -7.08 -1.65 -1.98
CA TYR A 181 -6.85 -2.65 -3.01
C TYR A 181 -6.42 -1.94 -4.30
N ASP A 182 -5.19 -2.19 -4.71
CA ASP A 182 -4.61 -1.74 -5.97
C ASP A 182 -5.11 -2.64 -7.11
N ALA A 183 -6.22 -2.23 -7.70
CA ALA A 183 -6.88 -2.95 -8.78
C ALA A 183 -6.32 -2.46 -10.13
N ASN A 184 -5.16 -2.95 -10.53
CA ASN A 184 -4.49 -2.56 -11.78
C ASN A 184 -4.66 -3.59 -12.91
N ASN A 185 -5.30 -4.72 -12.64
CA ASN A 185 -5.59 -5.80 -13.59
C ASN A 185 -4.34 -6.46 -14.21
N VAL A 186 -3.14 -6.30 -13.63
CA VAL A 186 -1.91 -6.89 -14.18
C VAL A 186 -1.19 -7.73 -13.11
N GLN A 187 -0.94 -8.98 -13.43
CA GLN A 187 -0.17 -9.93 -12.64
C GLN A 187 1.18 -10.25 -13.30
N LEU A 188 1.99 -11.11 -12.67
CA LEU A 188 3.34 -11.42 -13.13
C LEU A 188 3.39 -11.96 -14.57
N SER A 189 2.41 -12.77 -14.96
CA SER A 189 2.40 -13.47 -16.25
C SER A 189 1.13 -13.28 -17.06
N THR A 190 0.11 -12.61 -16.52
CA THR A 190 -1.20 -12.49 -17.18
C THR A 190 -1.99 -11.30 -16.64
N LYS A 191 -3.17 -11.07 -17.17
CA LYS A 191 -4.15 -10.16 -16.59
C LYS A 191 -5.05 -10.90 -15.60
N VAL A 192 -5.62 -10.16 -14.64
CA VAL A 192 -6.55 -10.72 -13.65
C VAL A 192 -7.75 -11.35 -14.34
N GLU A 193 -8.35 -10.69 -15.34
CA GLU A 193 -9.52 -11.15 -16.08
C GLU A 193 -9.34 -12.49 -16.80
N ASP A 194 -8.09 -12.93 -17.01
CA ASP A 194 -7.78 -14.21 -17.63
C ASP A 194 -7.86 -15.39 -16.64
N VAL A 195 -7.79 -15.12 -15.33
CA VAL A 195 -7.65 -16.14 -14.28
C VAL A 195 -8.65 -16.02 -13.13
N ASP A 196 -9.26 -14.86 -12.96
CA ASP A 196 -10.20 -14.58 -11.87
C ASP A 196 -11.43 -13.82 -12.41
N ALA A 197 -12.61 -14.36 -12.14
CA ALA A 197 -13.91 -13.77 -12.51
C ALA A 197 -14.65 -13.19 -11.28
N GLU A 198 -14.03 -13.12 -10.12
CA GLU A 198 -14.67 -12.66 -8.90
C GLU A 198 -15.01 -11.16 -8.92
N ASN A 199 -16.19 -10.83 -8.40
CA ASN A 199 -16.51 -9.45 -8.08
C ASN A 199 -16.07 -9.12 -6.65
N VAL A 200 -14.87 -8.57 -6.51
CA VAL A 200 -14.26 -8.24 -5.21
C VAL A 200 -15.13 -7.29 -4.39
N ALA A 201 -15.77 -6.30 -5.02
CA ALA A 201 -16.64 -5.35 -4.32
C ALA A 201 -17.82 -6.09 -3.66
N MET A 202 -18.57 -6.87 -4.43
CA MET A 202 -19.70 -7.64 -3.91
C MET A 202 -19.27 -8.66 -2.84
N LYS A 203 -18.10 -9.27 -3.01
CA LYS A 203 -17.55 -10.24 -2.06
C LYS A 203 -17.29 -9.59 -0.70
N TYR A 204 -16.61 -8.46 -0.66
CA TYR A 204 -16.33 -7.73 0.59
C TYR A 204 -17.59 -7.12 1.22
N GLU A 205 -18.52 -6.59 0.41
CA GLU A 205 -19.83 -6.13 0.89
C GLU A 205 -20.60 -7.26 1.58
N ALA A 206 -20.62 -8.47 1.00
CA ALA A 206 -21.23 -9.65 1.60
C ALA A 206 -20.57 -10.08 2.92
N TRP A 207 -19.28 -9.78 3.11
CA TRP A 207 -18.58 -10.00 4.39
C TRP A 207 -18.81 -8.89 5.41
N GLY A 208 -19.59 -7.85 5.08
CA GLY A 208 -19.92 -6.76 5.99
C GLY A 208 -18.94 -5.59 5.95
N TRP A 209 -18.13 -5.47 4.92
CA TRP A 209 -17.27 -4.29 4.71
C TRP A 209 -18.04 -3.14 4.06
N LYS A 210 -17.59 -1.93 4.32
CA LYS A 210 -17.89 -0.78 3.46
C LYS A 210 -16.92 -0.81 2.28
N VAL A 211 -17.47 -0.68 1.06
CA VAL A 211 -16.66 -0.66 -0.17
C VAL A 211 -16.78 0.70 -0.86
N ILE A 212 -15.64 1.27 -1.24
CA ILE A 212 -15.55 2.55 -1.95
C ILE A 212 -14.69 2.32 -3.19
N GLN A 213 -15.21 2.63 -4.39
CA GLN A 213 -14.48 2.49 -5.65
C GLN A 213 -14.06 3.86 -6.16
N ILE A 214 -12.78 4.00 -6.57
CA ILE A 214 -12.19 5.25 -7.00
C ILE A 214 -11.22 5.08 -8.17
N ASN A 215 -10.91 6.17 -8.84
CA ASN A 215 -9.66 6.28 -9.59
C ASN A 215 -8.51 6.39 -8.58
N GLY A 216 -7.74 5.31 -8.45
CA GLY A 216 -6.61 5.20 -7.51
C GLY A 216 -5.42 6.10 -7.83
N ASN A 217 -5.47 6.82 -8.95
CA ASN A 217 -4.47 7.80 -9.35
C ASN A 217 -4.97 9.26 -9.33
N ASP A 218 -6.18 9.51 -8.81
CA ASP A 218 -6.69 10.87 -8.62
C ASP A 218 -6.60 11.28 -7.14
N VAL A 219 -5.80 12.31 -6.86
CA VAL A 219 -5.54 12.82 -5.50
C VAL A 219 -6.84 13.22 -4.77
N ASN A 220 -7.81 13.80 -5.49
CA ASN A 220 -9.05 14.26 -4.85
C ASN A 220 -9.99 13.09 -4.53
N GLU A 221 -10.05 12.08 -5.41
CA GLU A 221 -10.82 10.87 -5.15
C GLU A 221 -10.23 10.07 -3.98
N ILE A 222 -8.89 9.92 -3.93
CA ILE A 222 -8.19 9.29 -2.79
C ILE A 222 -8.49 10.03 -1.49
N ARG A 223 -8.39 11.37 -1.48
CA ARG A 223 -8.70 12.20 -0.31
C ARG A 223 -10.15 12.01 0.16
N LYS A 224 -11.08 12.00 -0.79
CA LYS A 224 -12.51 11.80 -0.48
C LYS A 224 -12.74 10.42 0.13
N ALA A 225 -12.19 9.37 -0.47
CA ALA A 225 -12.32 8.00 0.01
C ALA A 225 -11.72 7.81 1.41
N LEU A 226 -10.52 8.32 1.66
CA LEU A 226 -9.89 8.24 2.98
C LEU A 226 -10.68 9.00 4.07
N LYS A 227 -11.24 10.18 3.74
CA LYS A 227 -12.13 10.90 4.67
C LYS A 227 -13.39 10.10 4.97
N GLU A 228 -14.01 9.53 3.96
CA GLU A 228 -15.22 8.73 4.08
C GLU A 228 -14.95 7.43 4.87
N ALA A 229 -13.80 6.78 4.64
CA ALA A 229 -13.37 5.61 5.38
C ALA A 229 -13.11 5.93 6.87
N LYS A 230 -12.46 7.05 7.17
CA LYS A 230 -12.24 7.48 8.56
C LYS A 230 -13.49 7.91 9.30
N ALA A 231 -14.56 8.25 8.60
CA ALA A 231 -15.86 8.58 9.18
C ALA A 231 -16.74 7.34 9.43
N GLU A 232 -16.36 6.17 8.91
CA GLU A 232 -17.04 4.90 9.19
C GLU A 232 -16.71 4.43 10.61
N ILE A 233 -17.72 4.04 11.37
CA ILE A 233 -17.61 3.70 12.81
C ILE A 233 -18.13 2.30 13.16
N SER A 234 -18.49 1.51 12.17
CA SER A 234 -19.13 0.21 12.39
C SER A 234 -18.56 -0.94 11.58
N LYS A 235 -17.84 -0.64 10.52
CA LYS A 235 -17.35 -1.62 9.54
C LYS A 235 -15.92 -1.33 9.11
N PRO A 236 -15.13 -2.35 8.77
CA PRO A 236 -13.89 -2.13 8.04
C PRO A 236 -14.20 -1.55 6.65
N THR A 237 -13.28 -0.77 6.10
CA THR A 237 -13.45 -0.15 4.78
C THR A 237 -12.44 -0.71 3.79
N LEU A 238 -12.93 -1.17 2.63
CA LEU A 238 -12.14 -1.47 1.44
C LEU A 238 -12.26 -0.33 0.45
N ILE A 239 -11.13 0.30 0.10
CA ILE A 239 -11.04 1.26 -1.00
C ILE A 239 -10.47 0.50 -2.20
N ILE A 240 -11.26 0.29 -3.24
CA ILE A 240 -10.82 -0.29 -4.51
C ILE A 240 -10.35 0.85 -5.40
N GLY A 241 -9.04 0.97 -5.56
CA GLY A 241 -8.42 1.98 -6.42
C GLY A 241 -8.04 1.39 -7.76
N ASN A 242 -8.74 1.79 -8.82
CA ASN A 242 -8.29 1.47 -10.18
C ASN A 242 -7.05 2.29 -10.48
N THR A 243 -5.90 1.64 -10.62
CA THR A 243 -4.61 2.28 -10.88
C THR A 243 -4.05 1.88 -12.24
N VAL A 244 -3.06 2.64 -12.69
CA VAL A 244 -2.31 2.36 -13.93
C VAL A 244 -0.99 1.69 -13.56
N MET A 245 -0.83 0.41 -13.91
CA MET A 245 0.43 -0.30 -13.78
C MET A 245 1.54 0.44 -14.53
N GLY A 246 2.62 0.82 -13.82
CA GLY A 246 3.73 1.56 -14.44
C GLY A 246 3.36 2.98 -14.88
N LYS A 247 2.45 3.65 -14.17
CA LYS A 247 2.00 5.01 -14.51
C LYS A 247 3.15 5.96 -14.80
N GLY A 248 3.13 6.57 -15.97
CA GLY A 248 4.14 7.53 -16.45
C GLY A 248 5.39 6.89 -17.04
N ALA A 249 5.49 5.56 -17.12
CA ALA A 249 6.64 4.88 -17.68
C ALA A 249 6.64 4.95 -19.21
N VAL A 250 7.70 5.55 -19.77
CA VAL A 250 7.96 5.64 -21.21
C VAL A 250 9.39 5.21 -21.51
N GLY A 251 9.58 4.48 -22.61
CA GLY A 251 10.89 4.11 -23.10
C GLY A 251 11.64 5.27 -23.76
N ALA A 252 12.92 5.08 -24.04
CA ALA A 252 13.75 6.05 -24.75
C ALA A 252 13.24 6.35 -26.19
N ASP A 253 12.51 5.42 -26.78
CA ASP A 253 11.85 5.54 -28.08
C ASP A 253 10.42 6.11 -27.99
N ASN A 254 10.03 6.63 -26.82
CA ASN A 254 8.65 7.06 -26.47
C ASN A 254 7.62 5.93 -26.48
N SER A 255 8.02 4.66 -26.44
CA SER A 255 7.08 3.56 -26.24
C SER A 255 6.44 3.63 -24.84
N CYS A 256 5.13 3.41 -24.78
CA CYS A 256 4.42 3.38 -23.50
C CYS A 256 4.61 2.01 -22.82
N TYR A 257 4.99 2.02 -21.53
CA TYR A 257 5.10 0.82 -20.69
C TYR A 257 3.90 0.61 -19.77
N GLU A 258 2.96 1.53 -19.74
CA GLU A 258 1.77 1.42 -18.89
C GLU A 258 0.94 0.18 -19.24
N ASN A 259 0.45 -0.51 -18.20
CA ASN A 259 -0.43 -1.68 -18.28
C ASN A 259 0.12 -2.89 -19.08
N LYS A 260 1.43 -2.92 -19.32
CA LYS A 260 2.08 -4.10 -19.89
C LYS A 260 2.40 -5.12 -18.80
N VAL A 261 2.20 -6.40 -19.09
CA VAL A 261 2.56 -7.51 -18.18
C VAL A 261 4.06 -7.47 -17.83
N SER A 262 4.93 -7.16 -18.80
CA SER A 262 6.38 -7.04 -18.57
C SER A 262 6.73 -5.96 -17.54
N THR A 263 5.95 -4.87 -17.47
CA THR A 263 6.19 -3.77 -16.52
C THR A 263 5.95 -4.18 -15.06
N HIS A 264 5.21 -5.27 -14.84
CA HIS A 264 4.96 -5.77 -13.48
C HIS A 264 6.27 -6.12 -12.75
N GLY A 265 7.13 -6.93 -13.34
CA GLY A 265 8.26 -7.55 -12.63
C GLY A 265 9.61 -7.49 -13.36
N GLN A 266 9.80 -6.55 -14.27
CA GLN A 266 11.06 -6.36 -14.99
C GLN A 266 11.48 -4.89 -14.98
N PRO A 267 12.80 -4.61 -15.03
CA PRO A 267 13.30 -3.26 -15.31
C PRO A 267 12.67 -2.67 -16.58
N LEU A 268 12.60 -1.35 -16.68
CA LEU A 268 11.93 -0.65 -17.79
C LEU A 268 12.85 -0.44 -19.01
N SER A 269 14.18 -0.67 -18.86
CA SER A 269 15.17 -0.54 -19.94
C SER A 269 15.58 -1.90 -20.53
#